data_7f6de9bef4ac3d21d0525be429af9508
#
_entry.id   7f6de9bef4ac3d21d0525be429af9508
#
_cell.length_a   1.000
_cell.length_b   1.000
_cell.length_c   1.000
_cell.angle_alpha   90.00
_cell.angle_beta   90.00
_cell.angle_gamma   90.00
#
_symmetry.space_group_name_H-M   'P 1'
#
loop_
_entity.id
_entity.type
_entity.pdbx_description
1 polymer ?
#
loop_
_entity_poly.entity_id
_entity_poly.type
_entity_poly.pdbx_seq_one_letter_code
_entity_poly.pdbx_strand_id
1 'polypeptide(L)'
;MPVCHYPTPIMLRALLLSLTLITGLAQASTIRQLPLSLDTDQGTLYGSLLVPQSDTPVPVALLIAGSGPTDRDGNNPAGGHNDALKKLAQVLARNGIASLRYDKRGVAASSQATPDERNLSVERYVTDAEGWGQQLKRDPRFDRLILVGHSEGALIASLAAARSGADALVSIAGPAYPIGQVLDAQLAMRLPPAQLAQSRRILASLIRGQEQADVPEPLQVLFRPSVQPYLISLLRQNPAEAFAVLEIPALIVQGGHDAQVGVDNAEILKQANPDAELALIPGMNHVMRITPLPWQEQLASYNDPQLPLARALGEHIVRFIRSSAEQNGR
;
A
#
# COMPACT_ATOMS: atom_id res chain seq x y z
N MET A 1 -16.85 -21.05 98.70
CA MET A 1 -17.17 -21.90 97.54
C MET A 1 -17.26 -20.95 96.34
N PRO A 2 -16.31 -20.95 95.38
CA PRO A 2 -16.41 -20.07 94.25
C PRO A 2 -17.10 -20.76 93.08
N VAL A 3 -18.02 -20.08 92.43
CA VAL A 3 -18.79 -20.50 91.27
C VAL A 3 -17.98 -20.20 90.04
N CYS A 4 -17.63 -21.28 89.25
CA CYS A 4 -16.96 -21.13 87.96
C CYS A 4 -17.97 -20.66 86.91
N HIS A 5 -17.60 -19.54 86.22
CA HIS A 5 -18.27 -19.09 85.01
C HIS A 5 -17.49 -19.65 83.78
N TYR A 6 -18.16 -20.39 82.92
CA TYR A 6 -17.62 -20.77 81.59
C TYR A 6 -18.02 -19.72 80.52
N PRO A 7 -17.13 -19.30 79.64
CA PRO A 7 -17.48 -18.41 78.56
C PRO A 7 -18.03 -19.23 77.37
N THR A 8 -19.08 -18.71 76.78
CA THR A 8 -19.77 -19.19 75.56
C THR A 8 -18.89 -18.99 74.35
N PRO A 9 -18.86 -19.94 73.39
CA PRO A 9 -18.06 -19.78 72.17
C PRO A 9 -18.71 -18.81 71.18
N ILE A 10 -17.94 -17.83 70.72
CA ILE A 10 -18.28 -16.88 69.67
C ILE A 10 -18.23 -17.66 68.32
N MET A 11 -19.38 -17.78 67.67
CA MET A 11 -19.49 -18.32 66.29
C MET A 11 -18.83 -17.34 65.31
N LEU A 12 -17.69 -17.72 64.74
CA LEU A 12 -17.01 -17.02 63.68
C LEU A 12 -17.74 -17.36 62.35
N ARG A 13 -18.59 -16.45 61.84
CA ARG A 13 -19.16 -16.56 60.48
C ARG A 13 -18.10 -16.23 59.48
N ALA A 14 -17.49 -17.24 58.84
CA ALA A 14 -16.63 -17.11 57.67
C ALA A 14 -17.49 -16.69 56.47
N LEU A 15 -17.37 -15.43 56.05
CA LEU A 15 -17.92 -14.92 54.81
C LEU A 15 -17.00 -15.33 53.64
N LEU A 16 -17.35 -16.39 52.92
CA LEU A 16 -16.69 -16.78 51.68
C LEU A 16 -17.08 -15.79 50.56
N LEU A 17 -16.21 -14.82 50.29
CA LEU A 17 -16.29 -14.00 49.10
C LEU A 17 -15.75 -14.83 47.92
N SER A 18 -16.67 -15.41 47.14
CA SER A 18 -16.32 -16.02 45.83
C SER A 18 -15.98 -14.93 44.80
N LEU A 19 -14.70 -14.66 44.64
CA LEU A 19 -14.15 -13.79 43.58
C LEU A 19 -14.21 -14.56 42.25
N THR A 20 -15.28 -14.42 41.47
CA THR A 20 -15.34 -14.91 40.10
C THR A 20 -14.39 -14.08 39.25
N LEU A 21 -13.17 -14.59 39.03
CA LEU A 21 -12.27 -14.09 37.97
C LEU A 21 -12.93 -14.42 36.62
N ILE A 22 -13.55 -13.43 36.00
CA ILE A 22 -13.92 -13.48 34.59
C ILE A 22 -12.60 -13.31 33.83
N THR A 23 -11.90 -14.41 33.58
CA THR A 23 -10.81 -14.44 32.59
C THR A 23 -11.46 -14.29 31.22
N GLY A 24 -11.55 -13.05 30.76
CA GLY A 24 -11.82 -12.77 29.35
C GLY A 24 -10.68 -13.41 28.52
N LEU A 25 -10.92 -14.59 27.98
CA LEU A 25 -10.09 -15.17 26.94
C LEU A 25 -10.14 -14.19 25.78
N ALA A 26 -9.05 -13.41 25.61
CA ALA A 26 -8.80 -12.70 24.39
C ALA A 26 -8.69 -13.76 23.29
N GLN A 27 -9.78 -14.03 22.59
CA GLN A 27 -9.76 -14.87 21.41
C GLN A 27 -8.84 -14.17 20.41
N ALA A 28 -7.68 -14.76 20.17
CA ALA A 28 -6.83 -14.35 19.05
C ALA A 28 -7.69 -14.48 17.79
N SER A 29 -8.04 -13.35 17.17
CA SER A 29 -8.88 -13.36 15.97
C SER A 29 -8.15 -14.15 14.89
N THR A 30 -8.78 -15.24 14.43
CA THR A 30 -8.22 -16.09 13.39
C THR A 30 -8.18 -15.29 12.09
N ILE A 31 -6.99 -15.11 11.52
CA ILE A 31 -6.82 -14.49 10.21
C ILE A 31 -6.71 -15.60 9.18
N ARG A 32 -7.55 -15.57 8.15
CA ARG A 32 -7.53 -16.53 7.05
C ARG A 32 -6.90 -15.90 5.83
N GLN A 33 -5.98 -16.62 5.19
CA GLN A 33 -5.44 -16.26 3.89
C GLN A 33 -6.06 -17.14 2.82
N LEU A 34 -6.65 -16.51 1.80
CA LEU A 34 -7.35 -17.16 0.71
C LEU A 34 -6.74 -16.72 -0.63
N PRO A 35 -6.53 -17.63 -1.59
CA PRO A 35 -6.22 -17.25 -2.95
C PRO A 35 -7.45 -16.59 -3.59
N LEU A 36 -7.21 -15.60 -4.43
CA LEU A 36 -8.25 -14.97 -5.25
C LEU A 36 -7.70 -14.74 -6.64
N SER A 37 -8.57 -14.82 -7.65
CA SER A 37 -8.21 -14.55 -9.04
C SER A 37 -9.21 -13.59 -9.69
N LEU A 38 -8.72 -12.85 -10.68
CA LEU A 38 -9.51 -11.99 -11.54
C LEU A 38 -9.21 -12.34 -13.00
N ASP A 39 -10.22 -12.78 -13.71
CA ASP A 39 -10.10 -13.03 -15.15
C ASP A 39 -10.21 -11.72 -15.92
N THR A 40 -9.28 -11.51 -16.84
CA THR A 40 -9.21 -10.36 -17.73
C THR A 40 -9.26 -10.80 -19.19
N ASP A 41 -9.36 -9.85 -20.11
CA ASP A 41 -9.33 -10.10 -21.56
C ASP A 41 -8.03 -10.78 -22.06
N GLN A 42 -6.95 -10.70 -21.28
CA GLN A 42 -5.62 -11.22 -21.68
C GLN A 42 -5.08 -12.32 -20.77
N GLY A 43 -5.83 -12.74 -19.76
CA GLY A 43 -5.44 -13.80 -18.84
C GLY A 43 -5.87 -13.50 -17.40
N THR A 44 -5.46 -14.38 -16.50
CA THR A 44 -5.88 -14.34 -15.10
C THR A 44 -4.83 -13.63 -14.23
N LEU A 45 -5.29 -12.70 -13.41
CA LEU A 45 -4.50 -12.08 -12.32
C LEU A 45 -4.72 -12.86 -11.03
N TYR A 46 -3.68 -12.98 -10.23
CA TYR A 46 -3.70 -13.73 -8.98
C TYR A 46 -3.40 -12.83 -7.78
N GLY A 47 -4.19 -13.02 -6.72
CA GLY A 47 -4.10 -12.27 -5.47
C GLY A 47 -4.11 -13.16 -4.24
N SER A 48 -3.83 -12.53 -3.11
CA SER A 48 -3.88 -13.12 -1.78
C SER A 48 -4.74 -12.24 -0.88
N LEU A 49 -5.89 -12.77 -0.48
CA LEU A 49 -6.87 -12.11 0.36
C LEU A 49 -6.66 -12.53 1.82
N LEU A 50 -6.35 -11.57 2.70
CA LEU A 50 -6.36 -11.76 4.15
C LEU A 50 -7.69 -11.29 4.71
N VAL A 51 -8.37 -12.17 5.45
CA VAL A 51 -9.68 -11.88 6.06
C VAL A 51 -9.60 -12.15 7.55
N PRO A 52 -9.80 -11.13 8.42
CA PRO A 52 -9.99 -11.35 9.84
C PRO A 52 -11.31 -12.06 10.09
N GLN A 53 -11.37 -12.92 11.09
CA GLN A 53 -12.63 -13.52 11.52
C GLN A 53 -13.55 -12.43 12.07
N SER A 54 -14.77 -12.35 11.54
CA SER A 54 -15.80 -11.40 11.98
C SER A 54 -17.17 -11.99 11.70
N ASP A 55 -18.13 -11.68 12.57
CA ASP A 55 -19.55 -12.04 12.42
C ASP A 55 -20.33 -10.97 11.61
N THR A 56 -19.70 -9.85 11.34
CA THR A 56 -20.25 -8.75 10.53
C THR A 56 -19.32 -8.42 9.38
N PRO A 57 -19.80 -7.81 8.28
CA PRO A 57 -18.95 -7.31 7.22
C PRO A 57 -17.86 -6.36 7.75
N VAL A 58 -16.70 -6.41 7.14
CA VAL A 58 -15.54 -5.61 7.52
C VAL A 58 -15.05 -4.77 6.34
N PRO A 59 -14.31 -3.65 6.57
CA PRO A 59 -13.67 -2.95 5.48
C PRO A 59 -12.60 -3.81 4.80
N VAL A 60 -12.44 -3.64 3.49
CA VAL A 60 -11.40 -4.31 2.70
C VAL A 60 -10.50 -3.29 2.01
N ALA A 61 -9.19 -3.48 2.15
CA ALA A 61 -8.16 -2.69 1.46
C ALA A 61 -7.66 -3.44 0.21
N LEU A 62 -7.73 -2.80 -0.96
CA LEU A 62 -7.02 -3.26 -2.16
C LEU A 62 -5.63 -2.62 -2.16
N LEU A 63 -4.58 -3.43 -1.94
CA LEU A 63 -3.20 -2.95 -1.91
C LEU A 63 -2.59 -3.02 -3.32
N ILE A 64 -2.18 -1.86 -3.84
CA ILE A 64 -1.64 -1.68 -5.20
C ILE A 64 -0.15 -1.39 -5.11
N ALA A 65 0.66 -2.29 -5.67
CA ALA A 65 2.11 -2.22 -5.62
C ALA A 65 2.68 -1.08 -6.49
N GLY A 66 3.88 -0.62 -6.14
CA GLY A 66 4.64 0.39 -6.87
C GLY A 66 5.17 -0.08 -8.23
N SER A 67 6.03 0.74 -8.83
CA SER A 67 6.55 0.57 -10.20
C SER A 67 7.35 -0.71 -10.43
N GLY A 68 7.52 -1.05 -11.70
CA GLY A 68 8.29 -2.21 -12.17
C GLY A 68 7.64 -3.56 -11.82
N PRO A 69 8.41 -4.66 -11.89
CA PRO A 69 7.91 -6.01 -11.63
C PRO A 69 7.77 -6.31 -10.12
N THR A 70 7.15 -5.38 -9.38
CA THR A 70 6.88 -5.51 -7.96
C THR A 70 5.68 -6.42 -7.74
N ASP A 71 5.89 -7.51 -6.99
CA ASP A 71 4.90 -8.52 -6.68
C ASP A 71 3.88 -8.06 -5.61
N ARG A 72 2.91 -8.90 -5.33
CA ARG A 72 1.85 -8.66 -4.33
C ARG A 72 2.37 -8.44 -2.92
N ASP A 73 3.55 -8.92 -2.58
CA ASP A 73 4.15 -8.80 -1.24
C ASP A 73 5.01 -7.54 -1.09
N GLY A 74 5.24 -6.83 -2.21
CA GLY A 74 6.06 -5.63 -2.28
C GLY A 74 7.52 -5.90 -2.63
N ASN A 75 7.83 -7.10 -3.14
CA ASN A 75 9.16 -7.51 -3.53
C ASN A 75 9.39 -7.28 -5.03
N ASN A 76 10.61 -6.90 -5.37
CA ASN A 76 10.99 -6.59 -6.75
C ASN A 76 12.38 -7.16 -7.04
N PRO A 77 12.57 -7.96 -8.11
CA PRO A 77 13.86 -8.56 -8.42
C PRO A 77 15.03 -7.56 -8.52
N ALA A 78 14.76 -6.33 -8.98
CA ALA A 78 15.76 -5.25 -9.07
C ALA A 78 15.73 -4.28 -7.88
N GLY A 79 14.64 -4.26 -7.11
CA GLY A 79 14.38 -3.29 -6.04
C GLY A 79 14.49 -3.85 -4.62
N GLY A 80 14.63 -5.17 -4.46
CA GLY A 80 14.84 -5.84 -3.19
C GLY A 80 13.66 -6.68 -2.69
N HIS A 81 13.95 -7.43 -1.62
CA HIS A 81 13.01 -8.32 -0.94
C HIS A 81 12.77 -7.82 0.49
N ASN A 82 11.61 -7.22 0.74
CA ASN A 82 11.29 -6.59 2.02
C ASN A 82 9.90 -6.92 2.59
N ASP A 83 9.03 -7.58 1.84
CA ASP A 83 7.67 -7.97 2.25
C ASP A 83 6.80 -6.79 2.76
N ALA A 84 7.01 -5.57 2.28
CA ALA A 84 6.37 -4.38 2.84
C ALA A 84 4.83 -4.43 2.76
N LEU A 85 4.26 -4.78 1.60
CA LEU A 85 2.81 -4.88 1.42
C LEU A 85 2.21 -6.07 2.17
N LYS A 86 2.93 -7.19 2.25
CA LYS A 86 2.52 -8.33 3.06
C LYS A 86 2.43 -7.98 4.55
N LYS A 87 3.44 -7.27 5.07
CA LYS A 87 3.40 -6.79 6.45
C LYS A 87 2.29 -5.77 6.70
N LEU A 88 2.02 -4.87 5.75
CA LEU A 88 0.89 -3.95 5.85
C LEU A 88 -0.43 -4.70 5.91
N ALA A 89 -0.63 -5.69 5.04
CA ALA A 89 -1.81 -6.55 5.08
C ALA A 89 -2.00 -7.25 6.43
N GLN A 90 -0.90 -7.72 7.04
CA GLN A 90 -0.95 -8.33 8.37
C GLN A 90 -1.32 -7.33 9.47
N VAL A 91 -0.82 -6.08 9.38
CA VAL A 91 -1.21 -5.00 10.30
C VAL A 91 -2.70 -4.71 10.18
N LEU A 92 -3.21 -4.56 8.96
CA LEU A 92 -4.63 -4.33 8.70
C LEU A 92 -5.50 -5.46 9.25
N ALA A 93 -5.15 -6.72 8.96
CA ALA A 93 -5.92 -7.88 9.41
C ALA A 93 -6.00 -8.00 10.94
N ARG A 94 -4.90 -7.71 11.66
CA ARG A 94 -4.88 -7.66 13.14
C ARG A 94 -5.78 -6.55 13.72
N ASN A 95 -6.14 -5.58 12.89
CA ASN A 95 -7.02 -4.47 13.27
C ASN A 95 -8.45 -4.59 12.71
N GLY A 96 -8.84 -5.79 12.26
CA GLY A 96 -10.19 -6.07 11.77
C GLY A 96 -10.47 -5.59 10.35
N ILE A 97 -9.43 -5.29 9.56
CA ILE A 97 -9.54 -4.83 8.17
C ILE A 97 -9.03 -5.93 7.25
N ALA A 98 -9.87 -6.40 6.34
CA ALA A 98 -9.45 -7.33 5.30
C ALA A 98 -8.54 -6.63 4.28
N SER A 99 -7.74 -7.41 3.54
CA SER A 99 -6.94 -6.84 2.47
C SER A 99 -6.68 -7.83 1.35
N LEU A 100 -6.75 -7.35 0.11
CA LEU A 100 -6.30 -8.06 -1.08
C LEU A 100 -5.00 -7.43 -1.59
N ARG A 101 -3.99 -8.27 -1.80
CA ARG A 101 -2.76 -7.97 -2.53
C ARG A 101 -2.73 -8.81 -3.80
N TYR A 102 -2.38 -8.24 -4.92
CA TYR A 102 -2.35 -8.96 -6.19
C TYR A 102 -1.05 -8.72 -6.96
N ASP A 103 -0.64 -9.68 -7.74
CA ASP A 103 0.43 -9.50 -8.72
C ASP A 103 -0.11 -8.75 -9.93
N LYS A 104 0.54 -7.65 -10.28
CA LYS A 104 0.20 -6.92 -11.50
C LYS A 104 0.37 -7.82 -12.72
N ARG A 105 -0.34 -7.53 -13.81
CA ARG A 105 -0.16 -8.26 -15.07
C ARG A 105 1.30 -8.25 -15.50
N GLY A 106 1.81 -9.38 -15.99
CA GLY A 106 3.20 -9.55 -16.35
C GLY A 106 4.14 -9.84 -15.16
N VAL A 107 3.63 -9.90 -13.92
CA VAL A 107 4.45 -10.06 -12.70
C VAL A 107 4.10 -11.37 -11.98
N ALA A 108 5.12 -12.05 -11.47
CA ALA A 108 5.03 -13.25 -10.61
C ALA A 108 3.96 -14.24 -11.09
N ALA A 109 2.95 -14.57 -10.27
CA ALA A 109 1.90 -15.53 -10.68
C ALA A 109 1.02 -15.03 -11.83
N SER A 110 0.94 -13.71 -12.04
CA SER A 110 0.17 -13.07 -13.14
C SER A 110 1.01 -12.83 -14.41
N SER A 111 2.18 -13.46 -14.54
CA SER A 111 3.09 -13.28 -15.68
C SER A 111 2.43 -13.61 -17.02
N GLN A 112 1.55 -14.57 -17.05
CA GLN A 112 0.84 -14.99 -18.27
C GLN A 112 -0.31 -14.05 -18.70
N ALA A 113 -0.71 -13.10 -17.83
CA ALA A 113 -1.74 -12.11 -18.17
C ALA A 113 -1.23 -11.01 -19.12
N THR A 114 0.07 -10.94 -19.36
CA THR A 114 0.69 -10.12 -20.40
C THR A 114 2.03 -10.75 -20.80
N PRO A 115 2.01 -11.74 -21.70
CA PRO A 115 3.23 -12.42 -22.15
C PRO A 115 4.15 -11.50 -22.99
N ASP A 116 3.59 -10.48 -23.63
CA ASP A 116 4.35 -9.44 -24.34
C ASP A 116 4.28 -8.13 -23.56
N GLU A 117 5.44 -7.70 -23.04
CA GLU A 117 5.60 -6.47 -22.27
C GLU A 117 5.17 -5.21 -23.06
N ARG A 118 5.22 -5.22 -24.38
CA ARG A 118 4.74 -4.12 -25.23
C ARG A 118 3.26 -3.80 -25.04
N ASN A 119 2.49 -4.75 -24.52
CA ASN A 119 1.07 -4.59 -24.23
C ASN A 119 0.78 -3.99 -22.85
N LEU A 120 1.81 -3.66 -22.06
CA LEU A 120 1.62 -2.97 -20.78
C LEU A 120 1.30 -1.49 -20.99
N SER A 121 0.41 -0.95 -20.16
CA SER A 121 0.15 0.48 -20.02
C SER A 121 -0.43 0.79 -18.63
N VAL A 122 -0.38 2.06 -18.25
CA VAL A 122 -1.01 2.53 -17.00
C VAL A 122 -2.52 2.29 -17.03
N GLU A 123 -3.17 2.52 -18.17
CA GLU A 123 -4.60 2.30 -18.33
C GLU A 123 -5.00 0.85 -18.07
N ARG A 124 -4.16 -0.12 -18.45
CA ARG A 124 -4.40 -1.54 -18.14
C ARG A 124 -4.28 -1.83 -16.65
N TYR A 125 -3.28 -1.28 -15.98
CA TYR A 125 -3.15 -1.41 -14.52
C TYR A 125 -4.32 -0.74 -13.78
N VAL A 126 -4.83 0.38 -14.30
CA VAL A 126 -6.04 1.04 -13.77
C VAL A 126 -7.25 0.12 -13.94
N THR A 127 -7.47 -0.44 -15.14
CA THR A 127 -8.57 -1.38 -15.40
C THR A 127 -8.49 -2.63 -14.51
N ASP A 128 -7.30 -3.14 -14.25
CA ASP A 128 -7.10 -4.26 -13.32
C ASP A 128 -7.51 -3.88 -11.89
N ALA A 129 -7.08 -2.72 -11.41
CA ALA A 129 -7.45 -2.23 -10.07
C ALA A 129 -8.97 -1.98 -9.95
N GLU A 130 -9.62 -1.48 -11.00
CA GLU A 130 -11.07 -1.34 -11.09
C GLU A 130 -11.78 -2.70 -11.02
N GLY A 131 -11.31 -3.67 -11.79
CA GLY A 131 -11.87 -5.03 -11.79
C GLY A 131 -11.77 -5.70 -10.42
N TRP A 132 -10.61 -5.61 -9.78
CA TRP A 132 -10.42 -6.08 -8.40
C TRP A 132 -11.33 -5.35 -7.40
N GLY A 133 -11.43 -4.02 -7.50
CA GLY A 133 -12.30 -3.21 -6.65
C GLY A 133 -13.75 -3.63 -6.79
N GLN A 134 -14.25 -3.77 -8.03
CA GLN A 134 -15.62 -4.21 -8.30
C GLN A 134 -15.89 -5.63 -7.80
N GLN A 135 -14.90 -6.54 -7.89
CA GLN A 135 -15.04 -7.90 -7.35
C GLN A 135 -15.17 -7.86 -5.82
N LEU A 136 -14.35 -7.07 -5.13
CA LEU A 136 -14.41 -6.91 -3.67
C LEU A 136 -15.70 -6.26 -3.21
N LYS A 137 -16.22 -5.26 -3.92
CA LYS A 137 -17.52 -4.60 -3.60
C LYS A 137 -18.73 -5.53 -3.72
N ARG A 138 -18.64 -6.59 -4.53
CA ARG A 138 -19.72 -7.59 -4.66
C ARG A 138 -19.65 -8.68 -3.58
N ASP A 139 -18.57 -8.76 -2.83
CA ASP A 139 -18.38 -9.78 -1.81
C ASP A 139 -19.08 -9.35 -0.50
N PRO A 140 -20.12 -10.08 -0.03
CA PRO A 140 -20.90 -9.69 1.13
C PRO A 140 -20.11 -9.70 2.46
N ARG A 141 -18.88 -10.20 2.46
CA ARG A 141 -18.00 -10.13 3.62
C ARG A 141 -17.48 -8.72 3.88
N PHE A 142 -17.61 -7.80 2.89
CA PHE A 142 -17.02 -6.48 2.95
C PHE A 142 -18.10 -5.39 2.90
N ASP A 143 -17.98 -4.40 3.77
CA ASP A 143 -18.89 -3.25 3.83
C ASP A 143 -18.37 -2.04 3.07
N ARG A 144 -17.04 -1.90 2.97
CA ARG A 144 -16.36 -0.76 2.32
C ARG A 144 -15.09 -1.19 1.63
N LEU A 145 -14.78 -0.52 0.51
CA LEU A 145 -13.56 -0.70 -0.26
C LEU A 145 -12.63 0.49 -0.08
N ILE A 146 -11.40 0.24 0.35
CA ILE A 146 -10.34 1.24 0.46
C ILE A 146 -9.25 0.91 -0.56
N LEU A 147 -8.93 1.84 -1.47
CA LEU A 147 -7.73 1.70 -2.29
C LEU A 147 -6.51 2.16 -1.51
N VAL A 148 -5.48 1.34 -1.47
CA VAL A 148 -4.21 1.66 -0.80
C VAL A 148 -3.09 1.50 -1.81
N GLY A 149 -2.61 2.60 -2.37
CA GLY A 149 -1.55 2.59 -3.36
C GLY A 149 -0.19 2.97 -2.77
N HIS A 150 0.85 2.27 -3.16
CA HIS A 150 2.24 2.60 -2.80
C HIS A 150 3.00 3.09 -4.03
N SER A 151 3.66 4.25 -3.92
CA SER A 151 4.48 4.83 -5.01
C SER A 151 3.65 5.00 -6.29
N GLU A 152 4.03 4.45 -7.44
CA GLU A 152 3.21 4.41 -8.66
C GLU A 152 1.81 3.82 -8.41
N GLY A 153 1.68 2.86 -7.49
CA GLY A 153 0.39 2.31 -7.10
C GLY A 153 -0.57 3.35 -6.53
N ALA A 154 -0.07 4.45 -5.96
CA ALA A 154 -0.90 5.57 -5.50
C ALA A 154 -1.52 6.35 -6.68
N LEU A 155 -0.77 6.53 -7.77
CA LEU A 155 -1.31 7.09 -9.01
C LEU A 155 -2.37 6.17 -9.62
N ILE A 156 -2.09 4.85 -9.70
CA ILE A 156 -3.05 3.87 -10.20
C ILE A 156 -4.32 3.87 -9.34
N ALA A 157 -4.20 3.93 -8.00
CA ALA A 157 -5.32 4.03 -7.09
C ALA A 157 -6.17 5.27 -7.36
N SER A 158 -5.53 6.44 -7.54
CA SER A 158 -6.23 7.70 -7.83
C SER A 158 -7.00 7.63 -9.14
N LEU A 159 -6.40 7.09 -10.20
CA LEU A 159 -7.03 6.93 -11.51
C LEU A 159 -8.19 5.90 -11.49
N ALA A 160 -8.08 4.85 -10.67
CA ALA A 160 -9.08 3.80 -10.58
C ALA A 160 -10.24 4.12 -9.62
N ALA A 161 -10.11 5.13 -8.76
CA ALA A 161 -10.99 5.37 -7.62
C ALA A 161 -12.48 5.42 -8.02
N ALA A 162 -12.85 6.23 -9.00
CA ALA A 162 -14.23 6.44 -9.40
C ALA A 162 -14.91 5.16 -9.95
N ARG A 163 -14.18 4.33 -10.71
CA ARG A 163 -14.74 3.16 -11.37
C ARG A 163 -14.57 1.86 -10.60
N SER A 164 -13.69 1.82 -9.60
CA SER A 164 -13.54 0.69 -8.68
C SER A 164 -14.69 0.57 -7.69
N GLY A 165 -15.42 1.67 -7.44
CA GLY A 165 -16.41 1.79 -6.37
C GLY A 165 -15.76 1.98 -4.99
N ALA A 166 -14.58 2.59 -4.93
CA ALA A 166 -13.87 2.86 -3.69
C ALA A 166 -14.62 3.86 -2.80
N ASP A 167 -14.61 3.61 -1.51
CA ASP A 167 -15.20 4.48 -0.48
C ASP A 167 -14.16 5.40 0.18
N ALA A 168 -12.86 5.08 0.03
CA ALA A 168 -11.75 5.91 0.49
C ALA A 168 -10.43 5.52 -0.22
N LEU A 169 -9.42 6.38 -0.14
CA LEU A 169 -8.11 6.16 -0.75
C LEU A 169 -6.99 6.50 0.23
N VAL A 170 -5.92 5.67 0.23
CA VAL A 170 -4.67 5.93 0.94
C VAL A 170 -3.53 5.96 -0.08
N SER A 171 -2.85 7.10 -0.18
CA SER A 171 -1.64 7.29 -0.98
C SER A 171 -0.41 7.17 -0.08
N ILE A 172 0.39 6.13 -0.24
CA ILE A 172 1.65 5.91 0.50
C ILE A 172 2.82 6.24 -0.42
N ALA A 173 3.62 7.23 -0.07
CA ALA A 173 4.78 7.67 -0.87
C ALA A 173 4.41 7.91 -2.35
N GLY A 174 3.22 8.49 -2.59
CA GLY A 174 2.69 8.75 -3.93
C GLY A 174 3.39 9.93 -4.60
N PRO A 175 3.74 9.84 -5.90
CA PRO A 175 4.27 10.96 -6.64
C PRO A 175 3.22 12.05 -6.84
N ALA A 176 3.65 13.30 -6.92
CA ALA A 176 2.80 14.45 -7.25
C ALA A 176 3.27 15.19 -8.51
N TYR A 177 4.59 15.21 -8.74
CA TYR A 177 5.13 15.79 -9.95
C TYR A 177 4.82 14.96 -11.19
N PRO A 178 4.78 15.56 -12.39
CA PRO A 178 4.78 14.81 -13.65
C PRO A 178 5.86 13.74 -13.65
N ILE A 179 5.50 12.52 -14.04
CA ILE A 179 6.34 11.34 -13.86
C ILE A 179 7.74 11.48 -14.52
N GLY A 180 7.84 12.23 -15.62
CA GLY A 180 9.13 12.51 -16.25
C GLY A 180 10.10 13.26 -15.33
N GLN A 181 9.60 14.15 -14.46
CA GLN A 181 10.42 14.86 -13.48
C GLN A 181 10.83 13.92 -12.33
N VAL A 182 9.92 13.08 -11.86
CA VAL A 182 10.21 12.07 -10.83
C VAL A 182 11.32 11.12 -11.29
N LEU A 183 11.18 10.59 -12.52
CA LEU A 183 12.19 9.70 -13.10
C LEU A 183 13.54 10.39 -13.30
N ASP A 184 13.56 11.63 -13.80
CA ASP A 184 14.81 12.38 -13.96
C ASP A 184 15.53 12.58 -12.62
N ALA A 185 14.81 12.96 -11.57
CA ALA A 185 15.37 13.12 -10.23
C ALA A 185 15.95 11.80 -9.68
N GLN A 186 15.23 10.70 -9.82
CA GLN A 186 15.69 9.36 -9.38
C GLN A 186 16.93 8.89 -10.15
N LEU A 187 16.99 9.15 -11.47
CA LEU A 187 18.12 8.80 -12.30
C LEU A 187 19.35 9.68 -12.00
N ALA A 188 19.13 10.96 -11.70
CA ALA A 188 20.21 11.89 -11.33
C ALA A 188 20.95 11.46 -10.04
N MET A 189 20.26 10.80 -9.11
CA MET A 189 20.90 10.25 -7.90
C MET A 189 21.74 8.99 -8.14
N ARG A 190 21.50 8.28 -9.25
CA ARG A 190 22.03 6.91 -9.47
C ARG A 190 23.00 6.81 -10.63
N LEU A 191 22.85 7.67 -11.66
CA LEU A 191 23.60 7.54 -12.91
C LEU A 191 24.80 8.48 -12.98
N PRO A 192 25.92 8.02 -13.55
CA PRO A 192 27.02 8.90 -13.94
C PRO A 192 26.55 9.97 -14.95
N PRO A 193 27.22 11.15 -15.02
CA PRO A 193 26.77 12.28 -15.85
C PRO A 193 26.50 11.93 -17.33
N ALA A 194 27.34 11.09 -17.93
CA ALA A 194 27.18 10.70 -19.34
C ALA A 194 25.91 9.85 -19.57
N GLN A 195 25.63 8.88 -18.68
CA GLN A 195 24.43 8.05 -18.75
C GLN A 195 23.18 8.87 -18.42
N LEU A 196 23.25 9.79 -17.47
CA LEU A 196 22.15 10.71 -17.14
C LEU A 196 21.82 11.60 -18.36
N ALA A 197 22.81 12.13 -19.05
CA ALA A 197 22.55 12.91 -20.26
C ALA A 197 21.90 12.08 -21.39
N GLN A 198 22.25 10.80 -21.50
CA GLN A 198 21.59 9.87 -22.44
C GLN A 198 20.17 9.56 -22.02
N SER A 199 19.93 9.25 -20.73
CA SER A 199 18.58 8.95 -20.21
C SER A 199 17.64 10.14 -20.39
N ARG A 200 18.09 11.36 -20.19
CA ARG A 200 17.31 12.58 -20.43
C ARG A 200 16.88 12.74 -21.89
N ARG A 201 17.75 12.39 -22.86
CA ARG A 201 17.38 12.41 -24.29
C ARG A 201 16.30 11.37 -24.59
N ILE A 202 16.44 10.16 -24.04
CA ILE A 202 15.43 9.11 -24.20
C ILE A 202 14.10 9.55 -23.56
N LEU A 203 14.11 10.03 -22.30
CA LEU A 203 12.93 10.53 -21.63
C LEU A 203 12.22 11.64 -22.43
N ALA A 204 12.97 12.61 -22.93
CA ALA A 204 12.41 13.69 -23.76
C ALA A 204 11.74 13.16 -25.05
N SER A 205 12.23 12.07 -25.62
CA SER A 205 11.61 11.41 -26.77
C SER A 205 10.33 10.69 -26.38
N LEU A 206 10.37 9.90 -25.29
CA LEU A 206 9.20 9.15 -24.78
C LEU A 206 8.06 10.07 -24.31
N ILE A 207 8.38 11.24 -23.73
CA ILE A 207 7.39 12.28 -23.39
C ILE A 207 6.64 12.76 -24.63
N ARG A 208 7.31 12.82 -25.80
CA ARG A 208 6.66 13.13 -27.08
C ARG A 208 5.95 11.94 -27.73
N GLY A 209 5.94 10.78 -27.07
CA GLY A 209 5.35 9.54 -27.59
C GLY A 209 6.20 8.84 -28.66
N GLN A 210 7.51 9.14 -28.71
CA GLN A 210 8.43 8.60 -29.72
C GLN A 210 9.34 7.54 -29.09
N GLU A 211 9.18 6.30 -29.52
CA GLU A 211 10.05 5.20 -29.10
C GLU A 211 11.49 5.36 -29.64
N GLN A 212 12.46 4.83 -28.90
CA GLN A 212 13.88 4.80 -29.23
C GLN A 212 14.34 3.36 -29.35
N ALA A 213 14.76 2.96 -30.58
CA ALA A 213 15.26 1.61 -30.82
C ALA A 213 16.66 1.41 -30.22
N ASP A 214 17.52 2.45 -30.36
CA ASP A 214 18.90 2.41 -29.91
C ASP A 214 19.01 2.90 -28.46
N VAL A 215 18.92 1.96 -27.50
CA VAL A 215 19.10 2.23 -26.09
C VAL A 215 20.45 1.65 -25.63
N PRO A 216 21.36 2.45 -25.06
CA PRO A 216 22.62 1.96 -24.53
C PRO A 216 22.42 0.84 -23.49
N GLU A 217 23.30 -0.16 -23.51
CA GLU A 217 23.19 -1.36 -22.66
C GLU A 217 22.94 -1.03 -21.17
N PRO A 218 23.65 -0.10 -20.51
CA PRO A 218 23.41 0.23 -19.11
C PRO A 218 22.02 0.85 -18.83
N LEU A 219 21.33 1.36 -19.85
CA LEU A 219 20.00 1.95 -19.74
C LEU A 219 18.87 1.00 -20.17
N GLN A 220 19.19 -0.20 -20.66
CA GLN A 220 18.22 -1.20 -21.11
C GLN A 220 17.29 -1.66 -19.96
N VAL A 221 17.77 -1.69 -18.73
CA VAL A 221 16.94 -2.08 -17.57
C VAL A 221 15.69 -1.22 -17.47
N LEU A 222 15.80 0.08 -17.78
CA LEU A 222 14.67 1.02 -17.69
C LEU A 222 14.04 1.35 -19.03
N PHE A 223 14.84 1.44 -20.11
CA PHE A 223 14.39 2.02 -21.38
C PHE A 223 14.39 1.02 -22.55
N ARG A 224 14.53 -0.30 -22.30
CA ARG A 224 14.48 -1.29 -23.39
C ARG A 224 13.24 -1.07 -24.27
N PRO A 225 13.31 -1.30 -25.59
CA PRO A 225 12.22 -1.00 -26.52
C PRO A 225 10.87 -1.64 -26.14
N SER A 226 10.89 -2.82 -25.53
CA SER A 226 9.66 -3.52 -25.11
C SER A 226 8.87 -2.81 -24.02
N VAL A 227 9.53 -2.06 -23.11
CA VAL A 227 8.87 -1.33 -22.01
C VAL A 227 8.45 0.09 -22.38
N GLN A 228 8.92 0.62 -23.51
CA GLN A 228 8.69 2.02 -23.88
C GLN A 228 7.21 2.38 -24.10
N PRO A 229 6.34 1.52 -24.65
CA PRO A 229 4.91 1.80 -24.70
C PRO A 229 4.30 2.05 -23.31
N TYR A 230 4.70 1.25 -22.32
CA TYR A 230 4.31 1.47 -20.93
C TYR A 230 4.85 2.82 -20.39
N LEU A 231 6.13 3.12 -20.58
CA LEU A 231 6.72 4.38 -20.14
C LEU A 231 6.03 5.58 -20.78
N ILE A 232 5.68 5.53 -22.06
CA ILE A 232 4.94 6.58 -22.76
C ILE A 232 3.57 6.79 -22.10
N SER A 233 2.85 5.72 -21.77
CA SER A 233 1.55 5.82 -21.08
C SER A 233 1.70 6.43 -19.68
N LEU A 234 2.77 6.09 -18.97
CA LEU A 234 3.07 6.60 -17.63
C LEU A 234 3.48 8.08 -17.66
N LEU A 235 4.32 8.47 -18.62
CA LEU A 235 4.80 9.84 -18.77
C LEU A 235 3.70 10.86 -19.16
N ARG A 236 2.54 10.38 -19.63
CA ARG A 236 1.35 11.20 -19.90
C ARG A 236 0.55 11.54 -18.63
N GLN A 237 0.82 10.85 -17.52
CA GLN A 237 0.05 11.02 -16.30
C GLN A 237 0.55 12.23 -15.50
N ASN A 238 -0.41 12.96 -14.92
CA ASN A 238 -0.18 13.97 -13.90
C ASN A 238 -0.78 13.52 -12.57
N PRO A 239 0.05 13.03 -11.63
CA PRO A 239 -0.45 12.47 -10.38
C PRO A 239 -1.21 13.47 -9.51
N ALA A 240 -0.77 14.74 -9.47
CA ALA A 240 -1.46 15.78 -8.70
C ALA A 240 -2.87 16.06 -9.25
N GLU A 241 -3.03 16.11 -10.58
CA GLU A 241 -4.34 16.26 -11.23
C GLU A 241 -5.25 15.04 -10.97
N ALA A 242 -4.69 13.82 -11.04
CA ALA A 242 -5.45 12.61 -10.76
C ALA A 242 -5.91 12.55 -9.30
N PHE A 243 -5.13 13.08 -8.36
CA PHE A 243 -5.47 13.15 -6.94
C PHE A 243 -6.44 14.30 -6.62
N ALA A 244 -6.38 15.41 -7.35
CA ALA A 244 -7.23 16.59 -7.14
C ALA A 244 -8.72 16.33 -7.39
N VAL A 245 -9.04 15.39 -8.30
CA VAL A 245 -10.43 15.08 -8.70
C VAL A 245 -11.06 13.98 -7.84
N LEU A 246 -10.43 13.55 -6.76
CA LEU A 246 -11.00 12.56 -5.84
C LEU A 246 -12.16 13.19 -5.05
N GLU A 247 -13.33 12.56 -5.14
CA GLU A 247 -14.54 12.93 -4.40
C GLU A 247 -14.74 12.11 -3.12
N ILE A 248 -13.85 11.15 -2.87
CA ILE A 248 -13.87 10.27 -1.69
C ILE A 248 -12.81 10.72 -0.66
N PRO A 249 -13.02 10.41 0.64
CA PRO A 249 -12.01 10.67 1.66
C PRO A 249 -10.64 10.10 1.26
N ALA A 250 -9.58 10.89 1.43
CA ALA A 250 -8.23 10.49 1.07
C ALA A 250 -7.24 10.74 2.21
N LEU A 251 -6.26 9.85 2.35
CA LEU A 251 -5.11 9.98 3.27
C LEU A 251 -3.81 9.95 2.47
N ILE A 252 -2.98 10.95 2.68
CA ILE A 252 -1.61 11.01 2.16
C ILE A 252 -0.68 10.58 3.30
N VAL A 253 0.16 9.55 3.07
CA VAL A 253 1.17 9.11 4.04
C VAL A 253 2.54 9.21 3.39
N GLN A 254 3.44 9.98 4.01
CA GLN A 254 4.77 10.22 3.48
C GLN A 254 5.85 10.02 4.53
N GLY A 255 6.95 9.39 4.14
CA GLY A 255 8.13 9.22 4.97
C GLY A 255 9.09 10.40 4.88
N GLY A 256 9.59 10.86 6.04
CA GLY A 256 10.56 11.96 6.10
C GLY A 256 11.95 11.60 5.58
N HIS A 257 12.27 10.30 5.46
CA HIS A 257 13.55 9.80 4.93
C HIS A 257 13.37 9.10 3.57
N ASP A 258 12.23 9.30 2.89
CA ASP A 258 12.02 8.76 1.55
C ASP A 258 12.93 9.48 0.53
N ALA A 259 13.91 8.75 0.02
CA ALA A 259 14.85 9.26 -0.98
C ALA A 259 14.35 9.12 -2.42
N GLN A 260 13.22 8.45 -2.66
CA GLN A 260 12.67 8.24 -4.02
C GLN A 260 11.53 9.22 -4.34
N VAL A 261 10.68 9.49 -3.34
CA VAL A 261 9.57 10.44 -3.42
C VAL A 261 9.66 11.33 -2.18
N GLY A 262 10.08 12.57 -2.35
CA GLY A 262 10.31 13.51 -1.25
C GLY A 262 9.00 14.01 -0.61
N VAL A 263 9.12 14.63 0.56
CA VAL A 263 8.00 15.20 1.33
C VAL A 263 7.24 16.26 0.52
N ASP A 264 7.93 16.99 -0.35
CA ASP A 264 7.35 17.98 -1.26
C ASP A 264 6.23 17.40 -2.15
N ASN A 265 6.32 16.11 -2.54
CA ASN A 265 5.22 15.45 -3.26
C ASN A 265 3.96 15.36 -2.39
N ALA A 266 4.09 15.01 -1.12
CA ALA A 266 2.94 14.94 -0.22
C ALA A 266 2.30 16.32 0.02
N GLU A 267 3.11 17.37 0.08
CA GLU A 267 2.64 18.75 0.20
C GLU A 267 1.87 19.20 -1.05
N ILE A 268 2.36 18.84 -2.25
CA ILE A 268 1.67 19.14 -3.51
C ILE A 268 0.35 18.35 -3.60
N LEU A 269 0.31 17.06 -3.23
CA LEU A 269 -0.93 16.29 -3.18
C LEU A 269 -1.94 16.91 -2.21
N LYS A 270 -1.46 17.38 -1.03
CA LYS A 270 -2.32 18.07 -0.06
C LYS A 270 -2.84 19.42 -0.58
N GLN A 271 -2.05 20.14 -1.35
CA GLN A 271 -2.50 21.37 -2.03
C GLN A 271 -3.52 21.07 -3.14
N ALA A 272 -3.31 19.98 -3.89
CA ALA A 272 -4.20 19.54 -4.95
C ALA A 272 -5.58 19.07 -4.43
N ASN A 273 -5.60 18.41 -3.27
CA ASN A 273 -6.83 18.02 -2.57
C ASN A 273 -6.76 18.48 -1.10
N PRO A 274 -7.26 19.69 -0.78
CA PRO A 274 -7.19 20.25 0.57
C PRO A 274 -7.98 19.46 1.62
N ASP A 275 -8.94 18.65 1.24
CA ASP A 275 -9.74 17.83 2.17
C ASP A 275 -9.03 16.53 2.56
N ALA A 276 -8.01 16.09 1.82
CA ALA A 276 -7.24 14.91 2.16
C ALA A 276 -6.49 15.07 3.50
N GLU A 277 -6.46 14.02 4.32
CA GLU A 277 -5.59 13.98 5.51
C GLU A 277 -4.12 13.84 5.09
N LEU A 278 -3.21 14.46 5.83
CA LEU A 278 -1.76 14.32 5.63
C LEU A 278 -1.08 13.76 6.88
N ALA A 279 -0.33 12.68 6.72
CA ALA A 279 0.47 12.06 7.76
C ALA A 279 1.95 11.99 7.32
N LEU A 280 2.79 12.85 7.91
CA LEU A 280 4.24 12.78 7.74
C LEU A 280 4.84 11.91 8.85
N ILE A 281 5.59 10.86 8.46
CA ILE A 281 6.20 9.92 9.40
C ILE A 281 7.70 10.16 9.46
N PRO A 282 8.22 10.74 10.54
CA PRO A 282 9.65 10.99 10.70
C PRO A 282 10.45 9.68 10.57
N GLY A 283 11.55 9.72 9.84
CA GLY A 283 12.45 8.57 9.70
C GLY A 283 11.96 7.45 8.79
N MET A 284 10.73 7.47 8.31
CA MET A 284 10.23 6.45 7.39
C MET A 284 10.81 6.65 5.98
N ASN A 285 11.33 5.58 5.39
CA ASN A 285 11.82 5.55 4.03
C ASN A 285 10.78 5.02 3.02
N HIS A 286 11.15 4.92 1.74
CA HIS A 286 10.25 4.50 0.66
C HIS A 286 9.64 3.10 0.85
N VAL A 287 10.38 2.16 1.43
CA VAL A 287 9.88 0.80 1.72
C VAL A 287 9.24 0.68 3.10
N MET A 288 8.77 1.81 3.64
CA MET A 288 7.97 1.88 4.87
C MET A 288 8.71 1.41 6.14
N ARG A 289 10.03 1.62 6.21
CA ARG A 289 10.89 1.29 7.36
C ARG A 289 11.41 2.55 8.03
N ILE A 290 11.61 2.52 9.34
CA ILE A 290 12.37 3.58 10.02
C ILE A 290 13.85 3.32 9.80
N THR A 291 14.53 4.30 9.18
CA THR A 291 15.93 4.19 8.77
C THR A 291 16.66 5.52 9.02
N PRO A 292 18.00 5.53 9.05
CA PRO A 292 18.77 6.76 8.93
C PRO A 292 18.49 7.53 7.65
N LEU A 293 18.82 8.84 7.62
CA LEU A 293 18.58 9.68 6.45
C LEU A 293 19.48 9.35 5.26
N PRO A 294 20.80 9.05 5.41
CA PRO A 294 21.67 8.81 4.28
C PRO A 294 21.21 7.59 3.46
N TRP A 295 21.11 7.76 2.14
CA TRP A 295 20.64 6.72 1.21
C TRP A 295 21.39 5.38 1.36
N GLN A 296 22.73 5.43 1.50
CA GLN A 296 23.57 4.23 1.64
C GLN A 296 23.19 3.39 2.87
N GLU A 297 22.77 4.05 3.96
CA GLU A 297 22.35 3.38 5.18
C GLU A 297 20.93 2.80 5.08
N GLN A 298 20.13 3.29 4.12
CA GLN A 298 18.79 2.77 3.86
C GLN A 298 18.80 1.48 3.03
N LEU A 299 19.83 1.23 2.21
CA LEU A 299 19.88 0.14 1.23
C LEU A 299 19.61 -1.23 1.85
N ALA A 300 20.14 -1.51 3.05
CA ALA A 300 19.91 -2.78 3.74
C ALA A 300 18.42 -3.06 3.98
N SER A 301 17.63 -2.03 4.27
CA SER A 301 16.18 -2.16 4.54
C SER A 301 15.35 -2.63 3.34
N TYR A 302 15.88 -2.44 2.13
CA TYR A 302 15.21 -2.89 0.90
C TYR A 302 15.30 -4.42 0.70
N ASN A 303 16.27 -5.08 1.37
CA ASN A 303 16.50 -6.51 1.27
C ASN A 303 16.37 -7.25 2.62
N ASP A 304 15.70 -6.63 3.59
CA ASP A 304 15.48 -7.25 4.90
C ASP A 304 13.98 -7.40 5.21
N PRO A 305 13.39 -8.57 4.91
CA PRO A 305 12.00 -8.86 5.24
C PRO A 305 11.76 -9.05 6.75
N GLN A 306 12.80 -9.05 7.60
CA GLN A 306 12.61 -9.15 9.05
C GLN A 306 12.35 -7.80 9.70
N LEU A 307 12.80 -6.70 9.09
CA LEU A 307 12.54 -5.37 9.64
C LEU A 307 11.03 -5.08 9.74
N PRO A 308 10.56 -4.52 10.86
CA PRO A 308 9.17 -4.13 11.01
C PRO A 308 8.82 -2.91 10.12
N LEU A 309 7.56 -2.75 9.78
CA LEU A 309 7.06 -1.48 9.24
C LEU A 309 7.19 -0.35 10.26
N ALA A 310 7.30 0.87 9.80
CA ALA A 310 7.10 2.05 10.64
C ALA A 310 5.74 1.93 11.36
N ARG A 311 5.76 1.86 12.68
CA ARG A 311 4.55 1.63 13.49
C ARG A 311 3.46 2.67 13.21
N ALA A 312 3.85 3.94 13.10
CA ALA A 312 2.95 5.04 12.82
C ALA A 312 2.20 4.88 11.49
N LEU A 313 2.77 4.21 10.48
CA LEU A 313 2.10 3.93 9.21
C LEU A 313 0.79 3.16 9.45
N GLY A 314 0.88 2.03 10.14
CA GLY A 314 -0.29 1.22 10.45
C GLY A 314 -1.32 1.97 11.30
N GLU A 315 -0.87 2.73 12.29
CA GLU A 315 -1.74 3.52 13.18
C GLU A 315 -2.53 4.59 12.41
N HIS A 316 -1.87 5.33 11.50
CA HIS A 316 -2.54 6.33 10.66
C HIS A 316 -3.55 5.70 9.71
N ILE A 317 -3.18 4.63 8.99
CA ILE A 317 -4.06 3.99 8.03
C ILE A 317 -5.29 3.38 8.73
N VAL A 318 -5.09 2.65 9.82
CA VAL A 318 -6.19 2.03 10.59
C VAL A 318 -7.15 3.08 11.14
N ARG A 319 -6.62 4.18 11.71
CA ARG A 319 -7.44 5.28 12.19
C ARG A 319 -8.26 5.91 11.07
N PHE A 320 -7.63 6.23 9.94
CA PHE A 320 -8.30 6.81 8.78
C PHE A 320 -9.41 5.90 8.23
N ILE A 321 -9.16 4.60 8.08
CA ILE A 321 -10.18 3.66 7.61
C ILE A 321 -11.38 3.60 8.56
N ARG A 322 -11.16 3.74 9.86
CA ARG A 322 -12.24 3.75 10.85
C ARG A 322 -13.02 5.07 10.81
N SER A 323 -12.34 6.21 10.74
CA SER A 323 -12.99 7.54 10.74
C SER A 323 -13.74 7.83 9.44
N SER A 324 -13.25 7.36 8.28
CA SER A 324 -13.93 7.53 6.99
C SER A 324 -15.29 6.81 6.90
N ALA A 325 -15.58 5.86 7.83
CA ALA A 325 -16.89 5.25 7.98
C ALA A 325 -17.97 6.25 8.41
N GLU A 326 -17.61 7.14 9.32
CA GLU A 326 -18.54 8.08 9.93
C GLU A 326 -18.90 9.23 8.98
N GLN A 327 -18.05 9.52 8.01
CA GLN A 327 -18.24 10.57 7.01
C GLN A 327 -19.20 10.16 5.90
N ASN A 328 -19.20 8.89 5.49
CA ASN A 328 -20.07 8.35 4.44
C ASN A 328 -21.48 7.97 4.95
N GLY A 329 -21.73 8.00 6.25
CA GLY A 329 -23.02 7.72 6.91
C GLY A 329 -23.87 8.96 7.17
N ARG A 330 -23.37 10.15 6.78
CA ARG A 330 -24.10 11.43 6.86
C ARG A 330 -24.55 11.89 5.49
#